data_8b2599599bbe0f83b0093398f4e58eaa
#
_entry.id   8b2599599bbe0f83b0093398f4e58eaa
#
_cell.length_a   1.000
_cell.length_b   1.000
_cell.length_c   1.000
_cell.angle_alpha   90.00
_cell.angle_beta   90.00
_cell.angle_gamma   90.00
#
_symmetry.space_group_name_H-M   'P 1'
#
loop_
_entity.id
_entity.type
_entity.pdbx_description
1 polymer ?
#
loop_
_entity_poly.entity_id
_entity_poly.type
_entity_poly.pdbx_seq_one_letter_code
_entity_poly.pdbx_strand_id
1 'polypeptide(L)'
;VASLGAIPLILTAEEHDFITAGVSHLPHIVASALVNLVNLLDNDSQYMKMIAAGGFRDITRIASSSPVMWEQICLENQKNISTVLDEFIRMLIQIRCSIDNREADNIFDMFASSKDYRDSIDIVDNSLIPRSYVLYIDVADEAGAIATIATILATEKVSIKNIGIIHNREFEDGV
;
A
#
# COMPACT_ATOMS: atom_id res chain seq x y z
N VAL A 1 1.23 13.00 23.92
CA VAL A 1 1.32 12.03 22.81
C VAL A 1 1.09 10.63 23.38
N ALA A 2 1.91 10.14 24.33
CA ALA A 2 1.74 8.82 24.95
C ALA A 2 0.35 8.63 25.62
N SER A 3 -0.22 9.67 26.22
CA SER A 3 -1.56 9.65 26.82
C SER A 3 -2.71 9.43 25.81
N LEU A 4 -2.43 9.61 24.51
CA LEU A 4 -3.36 9.34 23.41
C LEU A 4 -3.13 7.97 22.75
N GLY A 5 -2.28 7.12 23.36
CA GLY A 5 -1.96 5.80 22.82
C GLY A 5 -0.97 5.80 21.65
N ALA A 6 -0.37 6.96 21.31
CA ALA A 6 0.65 7.04 20.27
C ALA A 6 2.04 6.75 20.83
N ILE A 7 2.89 6.12 20.04
CA ILE A 7 4.29 5.83 20.38
C ILE A 7 5.15 7.00 19.93
N PRO A 8 5.77 7.76 20.85
CA PRO A 8 6.68 8.82 20.48
C PRO A 8 8.00 8.21 19.97
N LEU A 9 8.40 8.60 18.79
CA LEU A 9 9.71 8.28 18.23
C LEU A 9 10.59 9.54 18.30
N ILE A 10 11.73 9.44 18.97
CA ILE A 10 12.68 10.55 19.14
C ILE A 10 13.77 10.37 18.10
N LEU A 11 13.84 11.28 17.14
CA LEU A 11 14.77 11.25 16.01
C LEU A 11 15.47 12.60 15.89
N THR A 12 16.66 12.64 15.31
CA THR A 12 17.24 13.88 14.78
C THR A 12 16.49 14.31 13.53
N ALA A 13 16.65 15.57 13.13
CA ALA A 13 16.03 16.07 11.90
C ALA A 13 16.51 15.30 10.66
N GLU A 14 17.82 14.98 10.60
CA GLU A 14 18.43 14.23 9.52
C GLU A 14 17.88 12.81 9.43
N GLU A 15 17.73 12.13 10.56
CA GLU A 15 17.13 10.78 10.61
C GLU A 15 15.67 10.81 10.16
N HIS A 16 14.89 11.79 10.66
CA HIS A 16 13.50 11.97 10.27
C HIS A 16 13.38 12.18 8.77
N ASP A 17 14.18 13.09 8.19
CA ASP A 17 14.10 13.44 6.78
C ASP A 17 14.52 12.28 5.86
N PHE A 18 15.52 11.48 6.26
CA PHE A 18 15.89 10.28 5.53
C PHE A 18 14.82 9.19 5.60
N ILE A 19 14.25 8.93 6.78
CA ILE A 19 13.18 7.94 6.96
C ILE A 19 11.95 8.34 6.15
N THR A 20 11.52 9.60 6.23
CA THR A 20 10.34 10.08 5.49
C THR A 20 10.57 10.07 3.98
N ALA A 21 11.80 10.29 3.52
CA ALA A 21 12.14 10.14 2.10
C ALA A 21 11.84 8.72 1.61
N GLY A 22 12.18 7.68 2.38
CA GLY A 22 11.94 6.28 2.02
C GLY A 22 10.47 5.84 2.13
N VAL A 23 9.82 6.14 3.26
CA VAL A 23 8.50 5.57 3.56
C VAL A 23 7.31 6.44 3.16
N SER A 24 7.55 7.71 2.80
CA SER A 24 6.51 8.67 2.43
C SER A 24 6.76 9.32 1.08
N HIS A 25 7.91 9.97 0.89
CA HIS A 25 8.15 10.79 -0.30
C HIS A 25 8.34 9.94 -1.55
N LEU A 26 9.19 8.91 -1.49
CA LEU A 26 9.37 7.96 -2.60
C LEU A 26 8.06 7.29 -3.05
N PRO A 27 7.21 6.74 -2.16
CA PRO A 27 5.92 6.19 -2.56
C PRO A 27 5.04 7.16 -3.34
N HIS A 28 4.98 8.44 -2.95
CA HIS A 28 4.20 9.44 -3.68
C HIS A 28 4.77 9.76 -5.07
N ILE A 29 6.10 9.86 -5.18
CA ILE A 29 6.79 10.05 -6.45
C ILE A 29 6.52 8.86 -7.38
N VAL A 30 6.64 7.64 -6.86
CA VAL A 30 6.39 6.40 -7.62
C VAL A 30 4.93 6.32 -8.07
N ALA A 31 3.97 6.60 -7.19
CA ALA A 31 2.55 6.62 -7.54
C ALA A 31 2.25 7.63 -8.66
N SER A 32 2.80 8.85 -8.56
CA SER A 32 2.65 9.88 -9.60
C SER A 32 3.32 9.48 -10.91
N ALA A 33 4.51 8.87 -10.84
CA ALA A 33 5.22 8.37 -12.02
C ALA A 33 4.44 7.24 -12.72
N LEU A 34 3.82 6.31 -11.96
CA LEU A 34 2.99 5.24 -12.51
C LEU A 34 1.77 5.79 -13.24
N VAL A 35 1.08 6.78 -12.68
CA VAL A 35 -0.07 7.44 -13.34
C VAL A 35 0.36 8.11 -14.64
N ASN A 36 1.47 8.87 -14.59
CA ASN A 36 1.99 9.56 -15.77
C ASN A 36 2.48 8.58 -16.84
N LEU A 37 3.09 7.46 -16.43
CA LEU A 37 3.51 6.41 -17.36
C LEU A 37 2.31 5.80 -18.09
N VAL A 38 1.25 5.42 -17.35
CA VAL A 38 0.02 4.88 -17.97
C VAL A 38 -0.61 5.91 -18.91
N ASN A 39 -0.68 7.17 -18.51
CA ASN A 39 -1.20 8.24 -19.37
C ASN A 39 -0.35 8.44 -20.65
N LEU A 40 0.97 8.29 -20.54
CA LEU A 40 1.89 8.41 -21.69
C LEU A 40 1.77 7.23 -22.67
N LEU A 41 1.56 6.02 -22.15
CA LEU A 41 1.49 4.78 -22.94
C LEU A 41 0.08 4.49 -23.48
N ASP A 42 -0.93 5.12 -22.92
CA ASP A 42 -2.31 4.94 -23.37
C ASP A 42 -2.52 5.62 -24.73
N ASN A 43 -3.41 5.07 -25.52
CA ASN A 43 -3.74 5.55 -26.86
C ASN A 43 -5.15 6.18 -26.89
N ASP A 44 -5.60 6.59 -28.07
CA ASP A 44 -6.91 7.19 -28.29
C ASP A 44 -8.09 6.30 -27.82
N SER A 45 -7.89 4.99 -27.77
CA SER A 45 -8.89 4.02 -27.29
C SER A 45 -9.00 4.00 -25.75
N GLN A 46 -8.04 4.57 -25.02
CA GLN A 46 -8.00 4.65 -23.56
C GLN A 46 -8.17 3.28 -22.85
N TYR A 47 -7.67 2.20 -23.45
CA TYR A 47 -7.83 0.86 -22.89
C TYR A 47 -7.11 0.68 -21.55
N MET A 48 -5.91 1.28 -21.37
CA MET A 48 -5.20 1.21 -20.08
C MET A 48 -6.03 1.87 -18.98
N LYS A 49 -6.61 3.03 -19.24
CA LYS A 49 -7.51 3.73 -18.32
C LYS A 49 -8.76 2.93 -18.00
N MET A 50 -9.34 2.25 -19.00
CA MET A 50 -10.55 1.42 -18.82
C MET A 50 -10.27 0.17 -17.98
N ILE A 51 -9.09 -0.46 -18.19
CA ILE A 51 -8.69 -1.70 -17.50
C ILE A 51 -8.08 -1.42 -16.12
N ALA A 52 -7.74 -0.15 -15.82
CA ALA A 52 -7.18 0.24 -14.52
C ALA A 52 -8.12 -0.17 -13.38
N ALA A 53 -7.85 -1.35 -12.80
CA ALA A 53 -8.65 -2.00 -11.77
C ALA A 53 -8.19 -1.61 -10.34
N GLY A 54 -8.74 -2.27 -9.32
CA GLY A 54 -8.53 -1.97 -7.91
C GLY A 54 -7.06 -1.82 -7.52
N GLY A 55 -6.20 -2.78 -7.87
CA GLY A 55 -4.78 -2.72 -7.52
C GLY A 55 -4.06 -1.47 -8.02
N PHE A 56 -4.29 -1.06 -9.28
CA PHE A 56 -3.72 0.19 -9.79
C PHE A 56 -4.26 1.42 -9.06
N ARG A 57 -5.58 1.47 -8.82
CA ARG A 57 -6.22 2.58 -8.10
C ARG A 57 -5.74 2.69 -6.67
N ASP A 58 -5.55 1.57 -5.98
CA ASP A 58 -5.09 1.54 -4.59
C ASP A 58 -3.66 2.06 -4.48
N ILE A 59 -2.73 1.56 -5.30
CA ILE A 59 -1.33 1.99 -5.30
C ILE A 59 -1.21 3.47 -5.70
N THR A 60 -2.00 3.94 -6.66
CA THR A 60 -1.92 5.31 -7.19
C THR A 60 -2.82 6.31 -6.48
N ARG A 61 -3.60 5.90 -5.47
CA ARG A 61 -4.53 6.78 -4.75
C ARG A 61 -3.86 8.05 -4.23
N ILE A 62 -2.62 7.94 -3.76
CA ILE A 62 -1.87 9.05 -3.20
C ILE A 62 -1.36 10.04 -4.26
N ALA A 63 -1.38 9.68 -5.55
CA ALA A 63 -1.02 10.59 -6.65
C ALA A 63 -1.99 11.77 -6.82
N SER A 64 -3.19 11.72 -6.22
CA SER A 64 -4.18 12.81 -6.22
C SER A 64 -3.92 13.88 -5.15
N SER A 65 -2.71 13.93 -4.60
CA SER A 65 -2.31 14.92 -3.60
C SER A 65 -2.01 16.30 -4.23
N SER A 66 -1.90 17.33 -3.37
CA SER A 66 -1.64 18.72 -3.81
C SER A 66 -0.29 18.88 -4.52
N PRO A 67 -0.24 19.31 -5.78
CA PRO A 67 1.03 19.52 -6.51
C PRO A 67 1.94 20.56 -5.83
N VAL A 68 1.37 21.64 -5.32
CA VAL A 68 2.13 22.73 -4.64
C VAL A 68 2.82 22.21 -3.38
N MET A 69 2.12 21.41 -2.59
CA MET A 69 2.69 20.80 -1.39
C MET A 69 3.84 19.85 -1.75
N TRP A 70 3.66 19.01 -2.76
CA TRP A 70 4.66 18.03 -3.16
C TRP A 70 5.88 18.64 -3.85
N GLU A 71 5.71 19.74 -4.58
CA GLU A 71 6.82 20.56 -5.07
C GLU A 71 7.72 21.00 -3.91
N GLN A 72 7.13 21.60 -2.87
CA GLN A 72 7.87 22.07 -1.69
C GLN A 72 8.58 20.91 -0.96
N ILE A 73 7.88 19.79 -0.71
CA ILE A 73 8.47 18.62 -0.06
C ILE A 73 9.67 18.09 -0.85
N CYS A 74 9.56 18.01 -2.18
CA CYS A 74 10.65 17.52 -3.02
C CYS A 74 11.86 18.47 -3.02
N LEU A 75 11.64 19.76 -2.95
CA LEU A 75 12.72 20.75 -2.89
C LEU A 75 13.41 20.77 -1.52
N GLU A 76 12.64 20.75 -0.43
CA GLU A 76 13.17 20.81 0.94
C GLU A 76 13.94 19.54 1.33
N ASN A 77 13.48 18.34 0.93
CA ASN A 77 14.16 17.09 1.21
C ASN A 77 14.87 16.48 -0.01
N GLN A 78 15.32 17.33 -0.93
CA GLN A 78 15.88 16.96 -2.23
C GLN A 78 17.00 15.91 -2.12
N LYS A 79 17.96 16.10 -1.21
CA LYS A 79 19.14 15.23 -1.09
C LYS A 79 18.74 13.78 -0.71
N ASN A 80 17.90 13.61 0.30
CA ASN A 80 17.49 12.30 0.77
C ASN A 80 16.56 11.62 -0.26
N ILE A 81 15.63 12.38 -0.86
CA ILE A 81 14.77 11.87 -1.92
C ILE A 81 15.60 11.38 -3.12
N SER A 82 16.58 12.14 -3.57
CA SER A 82 17.47 11.71 -4.66
C SER A 82 18.21 10.42 -4.30
N THR A 83 18.72 10.31 -3.08
CA THR A 83 19.43 9.11 -2.63
C THR A 83 18.55 7.86 -2.67
N VAL A 84 17.34 7.92 -2.11
CA VAL A 84 16.43 6.76 -2.10
C VAL A 84 15.86 6.46 -3.49
N LEU A 85 15.68 7.49 -4.32
CA LEU A 85 15.22 7.33 -5.70
C LEU A 85 16.28 6.66 -6.57
N ASP A 86 17.57 7.02 -6.41
CA ASP A 86 18.68 6.37 -7.11
C ASP A 86 18.74 4.87 -6.76
N GLU A 87 18.54 4.52 -5.49
CA GLU A 87 18.48 3.13 -5.05
C GLU A 87 17.28 2.39 -5.68
N PHE A 88 16.12 3.03 -5.69
CA PHE A 88 14.92 2.46 -6.30
C PHE A 88 15.10 2.25 -7.82
N ILE A 89 15.69 3.20 -8.53
CA ILE A 89 16.01 3.06 -9.97
C ILE A 89 16.94 1.86 -10.20
N ARG A 90 17.96 1.69 -9.34
CA ARG A 90 18.90 0.56 -9.42
C ARG A 90 18.18 -0.77 -9.25
N MET A 91 17.27 -0.87 -8.26
CA MET A 91 16.43 -2.05 -8.08
C MET A 91 15.55 -2.33 -9.31
N LEU A 92 14.92 -1.31 -9.90
CA LEU A 92 14.10 -1.49 -11.10
C LEU A 92 14.92 -1.99 -12.31
N ILE A 93 16.16 -1.52 -12.45
CA ILE A 93 17.07 -2.02 -13.50
C ILE A 93 17.41 -3.49 -13.29
N GLN A 94 17.68 -3.91 -12.05
CA GLN A 94 17.94 -5.32 -11.72
C GLN A 94 16.70 -6.19 -12.00
N ILE A 95 15.53 -5.77 -11.58
CA ILE A 95 14.26 -6.46 -11.87
C ILE A 95 14.07 -6.63 -13.37
N ARG A 96 14.26 -5.56 -14.13
CA ARG A 96 14.17 -5.62 -15.59
C ARG A 96 15.17 -6.63 -16.18
N CYS A 97 16.44 -6.62 -15.73
CA CYS A 97 17.44 -7.58 -16.18
C CYS A 97 17.01 -9.03 -15.89
N SER A 98 16.49 -9.32 -14.70
CA SER A 98 16.01 -10.67 -14.37
C SER A 98 14.81 -11.08 -15.23
N ILE A 99 13.92 -10.16 -15.57
CA ILE A 99 12.79 -10.41 -16.49
C ILE A 99 13.31 -10.69 -17.91
N ASP A 100 14.20 -9.84 -18.42
CA ASP A 100 14.76 -9.96 -19.78
C ASP A 100 15.50 -11.29 -19.95
N ASN A 101 16.22 -11.74 -18.91
CA ASN A 101 16.97 -12.99 -18.89
C ASN A 101 16.12 -14.21 -18.47
N ARG A 102 14.85 -14.03 -18.11
CA ARG A 102 13.95 -15.09 -17.61
C ARG A 102 14.49 -15.84 -16.39
N GLU A 103 15.12 -15.12 -15.48
CA GLU A 103 15.70 -15.65 -14.24
C GLU A 103 14.59 -15.91 -13.20
N ALA A 104 13.93 -17.06 -13.33
CA ALA A 104 12.73 -17.38 -12.53
C ALA A 104 12.98 -17.31 -11.02
N ASP A 105 14.12 -17.84 -10.56
CA ASP A 105 14.46 -17.86 -9.13
C ASP A 105 14.65 -16.44 -8.58
N ASN A 106 15.36 -15.56 -9.28
CA ASN A 106 15.54 -14.17 -8.86
C ASN A 106 14.21 -13.40 -8.79
N ILE A 107 13.33 -13.64 -9.76
CA ILE A 107 11.99 -13.05 -9.78
C ILE A 107 11.16 -13.56 -8.59
N PHE A 108 11.17 -14.85 -8.34
CA PHE A 108 10.47 -15.46 -7.20
C PHE A 108 10.97 -14.90 -5.86
N ASP A 109 12.28 -14.87 -5.65
CA ASP A 109 12.91 -14.41 -4.41
C ASP A 109 12.60 -12.93 -4.13
N MET A 110 12.53 -12.10 -5.16
CA MET A 110 12.12 -10.71 -5.03
C MET A 110 10.70 -10.58 -4.47
N PHE A 111 9.73 -11.32 -5.01
CA PHE A 111 8.35 -11.29 -4.53
C PHE A 111 8.21 -11.93 -3.15
N ALA A 112 8.93 -13.03 -2.88
CA ALA A 112 8.91 -13.71 -1.58
C ALA A 112 9.43 -12.79 -0.47
N SER A 113 10.60 -12.17 -0.67
CA SER A 113 11.18 -11.26 0.33
C SER A 113 10.35 -10.00 0.56
N SER A 114 9.73 -9.44 -0.50
CA SER A 114 8.83 -8.30 -0.32
C SER A 114 7.58 -8.67 0.45
N LYS A 115 7.01 -9.86 0.21
CA LYS A 115 5.88 -10.38 0.96
C LYS A 115 6.23 -10.54 2.44
N ASP A 116 7.35 -11.22 2.74
CA ASP A 116 7.78 -11.48 4.12
C ASP A 116 8.00 -10.16 4.88
N TYR A 117 8.64 -9.19 4.26
CA TYR A 117 8.83 -7.87 4.88
C TYR A 117 7.51 -7.14 5.08
N ARG A 118 6.60 -7.13 4.09
CA ARG A 118 5.29 -6.50 4.20
C ARG A 118 4.45 -7.12 5.33
N ASP A 119 4.45 -8.44 5.42
CA ASP A 119 3.73 -9.17 6.47
C ASP A 119 4.33 -8.88 7.87
N SER A 120 5.62 -8.56 7.97
CA SER A 120 6.26 -8.17 9.22
C SER A 120 5.86 -6.78 9.73
N ILE A 121 5.47 -5.87 8.85
CA ILE A 121 5.07 -4.49 9.23
C ILE A 121 3.83 -4.51 10.12
N ASP A 122 2.88 -5.41 9.85
CA ASP A 122 1.61 -5.50 10.60
C ASP A 122 1.81 -6.11 12.02
N ILE A 123 2.93 -6.80 12.26
CA ILE A 123 3.23 -7.43 13.56
C ILE A 123 3.68 -6.39 14.60
N VAL A 124 4.32 -5.31 14.19
CA VAL A 124 4.81 -4.25 15.08
C VAL A 124 3.66 -3.45 15.71
N ASP A 125 2.52 -3.36 15.01
CA ASP A 125 1.32 -2.64 15.48
C ASP A 125 0.58 -3.36 16.63
N ASN A 126 0.91 -4.63 16.89
CA ASN A 126 0.20 -5.46 17.88
C ASN A 126 0.73 -5.36 19.33
N SER A 127 1.83 -4.66 19.60
CA SER A 127 2.46 -4.72 20.92
C SER A 127 2.02 -3.65 21.93
N LEU A 128 1.38 -2.55 21.49
CA LEU A 128 1.00 -1.42 22.36
C LEU A 128 -0.45 -0.94 22.21
N ILE A 129 -1.20 -1.45 21.25
CA ILE A 129 -2.64 -1.23 21.13
C ILE A 129 -3.36 -2.43 21.76
N PRO A 130 -4.45 -2.26 22.53
CA PRO A 130 -5.24 -3.37 23.04
C PRO A 130 -5.57 -4.30 21.89
N ARG A 131 -5.24 -5.59 22.03
CA ARG A 131 -5.39 -6.61 20.99
C ARG A 131 -6.71 -6.44 20.24
N SER A 132 -6.64 -5.98 19.01
CA SER A 132 -7.77 -6.08 18.09
C SER A 132 -7.69 -7.46 17.45
N TYR A 133 -8.78 -8.19 17.53
CA TYR A 133 -8.91 -9.48 16.83
C TYR A 133 -9.47 -9.20 15.44
N VAL A 134 -8.91 -9.83 14.42
CA VAL A 134 -9.48 -9.80 13.07
C VAL A 134 -10.28 -11.08 12.89
N LEU A 135 -11.54 -10.91 12.54
CA LEU A 135 -12.45 -12.01 12.25
C LEU A 135 -12.77 -11.99 10.75
N TYR A 136 -12.41 -13.04 10.04
CA TYR A 136 -12.79 -13.25 8.66
C TYR A 136 -14.05 -14.12 8.63
N ILE A 137 -15.08 -13.64 7.96
CA ILE A 137 -16.37 -14.34 7.86
C ILE A 137 -16.76 -14.40 6.40
N ASP A 138 -16.89 -15.60 5.86
CA ASP A 138 -17.44 -15.82 4.53
C ASP A 138 -18.97 -15.82 4.63
N VAL A 139 -19.61 -14.93 3.88
CA VAL A 139 -21.06 -14.78 3.85
C VAL A 139 -21.55 -14.68 2.41
N ALA A 140 -22.73 -15.24 2.14
CA ALA A 140 -23.40 -15.00 0.87
C ALA A 140 -23.71 -13.51 0.69
N ASP A 141 -23.63 -13.03 -0.55
CA ASP A 141 -23.98 -11.63 -0.88
C ASP A 141 -25.51 -11.45 -0.86
N GLU A 142 -26.05 -11.34 0.35
CA GLU A 142 -27.47 -11.18 0.60
C GLU A 142 -27.76 -9.90 1.38
N ALA A 143 -28.90 -9.29 1.07
CA ALA A 143 -29.36 -8.10 1.78
C ALA A 143 -29.56 -8.41 3.29
N GLY A 144 -28.85 -7.67 4.15
CA GLY A 144 -28.94 -7.82 5.62
C GLY A 144 -27.86 -8.68 6.26
N ALA A 145 -26.99 -9.35 5.51
CA ALA A 145 -25.91 -10.20 6.06
C ALA A 145 -25.01 -9.43 7.04
N ILE A 146 -24.56 -8.22 6.69
CA ILE A 146 -23.74 -7.36 7.56
C ILE A 146 -24.53 -6.95 8.82
N ALA A 147 -25.80 -6.62 8.68
CA ALA A 147 -26.64 -6.24 9.81
C ALA A 147 -26.82 -7.41 10.80
N THR A 148 -26.96 -8.62 10.31
CA THR A 148 -27.06 -9.85 11.12
C THR A 148 -25.77 -10.07 11.91
N ILE A 149 -24.59 -9.99 11.26
CA ILE A 149 -23.29 -10.12 11.90
C ILE A 149 -23.10 -9.06 12.99
N ALA A 150 -23.37 -7.80 12.65
CA ALA A 150 -23.26 -6.69 13.59
C ALA A 150 -24.18 -6.86 14.81
N THR A 151 -25.39 -7.37 14.61
CA THR A 151 -26.34 -7.65 15.69
C THR A 151 -25.84 -8.77 16.61
N ILE A 152 -25.32 -9.86 16.05
CA ILE A 152 -24.75 -10.97 16.84
C ILE A 152 -23.59 -10.45 17.71
N LEU A 153 -22.64 -9.72 17.11
CA LEU A 153 -21.50 -9.17 17.83
C LEU A 153 -21.91 -8.17 18.91
N ALA A 154 -22.93 -7.35 18.64
CA ALA A 154 -23.49 -6.41 19.63
C ALA A 154 -24.14 -7.14 20.80
N THR A 155 -24.87 -8.24 20.58
CA THR A 155 -25.49 -9.07 21.62
C THR A 155 -24.43 -9.65 22.55
N GLU A 156 -23.29 -10.06 22.00
CA GLU A 156 -22.15 -10.57 22.76
C GLU A 156 -21.24 -9.44 23.32
N LYS A 157 -21.66 -8.18 23.23
CA LYS A 157 -20.93 -6.98 23.69
C LYS A 157 -19.53 -6.84 23.03
N VAL A 158 -19.35 -7.36 21.84
CA VAL A 158 -18.12 -7.18 21.05
C VAL A 158 -18.19 -5.86 20.28
N SER A 159 -17.22 -4.98 20.52
CA SER A 159 -17.13 -3.69 19.84
C SER A 159 -16.43 -3.86 18.50
N ILE A 160 -17.11 -3.49 17.42
CA ILE A 160 -16.55 -3.47 16.07
C ILE A 160 -15.77 -2.16 15.90
N LYS A 161 -14.46 -2.25 15.65
CA LYS A 161 -13.61 -1.09 15.39
C LYS A 161 -13.47 -0.76 13.92
N ASN A 162 -13.50 -1.79 13.06
CA ASN A 162 -13.41 -1.62 11.62
C ASN A 162 -14.13 -2.76 10.91
N ILE A 163 -14.69 -2.49 9.72
CA ILE A 163 -15.27 -3.49 8.81
C ILE A 163 -14.66 -3.27 7.44
N GLY A 164 -14.09 -4.33 6.88
CA GLY A 164 -13.64 -4.38 5.48
C GLY A 164 -14.42 -5.44 4.73
N ILE A 165 -14.83 -5.15 3.50
CA ILE A 165 -15.45 -6.12 2.60
C ILE A 165 -14.42 -6.47 1.55
N ILE A 166 -14.04 -7.75 1.47
CA ILE A 166 -13.10 -8.27 0.49
C ILE A 166 -13.90 -9.16 -0.45
N HIS A 167 -13.99 -8.77 -1.71
CA HIS A 167 -14.56 -9.63 -2.74
C HIS A 167 -13.47 -10.59 -3.25
N ASN A 168 -13.52 -11.85 -2.84
CA ASN A 168 -12.71 -12.90 -3.45
C ASN A 168 -13.37 -13.31 -4.78
N ARG A 169 -12.91 -12.71 -5.88
CA ARG A 169 -13.32 -13.09 -7.24
C ARG A 169 -12.76 -14.43 -7.73
N GLU A 170 -12.01 -15.15 -6.88
CA GLU A 170 -11.36 -16.42 -7.27
C GLU A 170 -12.27 -17.65 -7.17
N PHE A 171 -13.52 -17.50 -6.73
CA PHE A 171 -14.47 -18.64 -6.56
C PHE A 171 -15.82 -18.46 -7.28
N GLU A 172 -15.92 -17.61 -8.28
CA GLU A 172 -17.03 -17.73 -9.20
C GLU A 172 -16.65 -18.74 -10.29
N ASP A 173 -17.11 -19.99 -10.12
CA ASP A 173 -17.15 -20.96 -11.20
C ASP A 173 -17.89 -20.33 -12.38
N GLY A 174 -17.15 -20.20 -13.50
CA GLY A 174 -17.70 -19.60 -14.70
C GLY A 174 -18.90 -20.43 -15.22
N VAL A 175 -20.02 -19.78 -15.41
CA VAL A 175 -21.11 -20.22 -16.27
C VAL A 175 -20.93 -19.63 -17.65
#